data_ef5f19658dfab318ec33dcf84cec6022
#
_entry.id   ef5f19658dfab318ec33dcf84cec6022
#
_cell.length_a   1.000
_cell.length_b   1.000
_cell.length_c   1.000
_cell.angle_alpha   90.00
_cell.angle_beta   90.00
_cell.angle_gamma   90.00
#
_symmetry.space_group_name_H-M   'P 1'
#
loop_
_entity.id
_entity.type
_entity.pdbx_description
1 polymer ?
#
loop_
_entity_poly.entity_id
_entity_poly.type
_entity_poly.pdbx_seq_one_letter_code
_entity_poly.pdbx_strand_id
1 'polypeptide(L)'
;QIRNSLLCGKKMSALDRDFFRELEDSEPGDQVPFKELVEHLRFNDAGLVPVIAQDVETGTVLMLAWMNRVALEQTISTGFMTYWSRSRQKLWLKGETSGHYQSVQSISFDCDGDAVLCKVRQQGSACHTGRNDCFYLGLDMDRETVTITSKRASN
;
A
#
# COMPACT_ATOMS: atom_id res chain seq x y z
N GLN A 1 -1.49 12.69 39.40
CA GLN A 1 -1.85 11.36 38.86
C GLN A 1 -2.06 11.50 37.35
N ILE A 2 -1.03 11.18 36.59
CA ILE A 2 -1.06 11.18 35.12
C ILE A 2 -1.61 9.79 34.70
N ARG A 3 -2.79 9.80 34.11
CA ARG A 3 -3.34 8.58 33.51
C ARG A 3 -2.67 8.38 32.15
N ASN A 4 -1.78 7.39 32.06
CA ASN A 4 -1.35 6.79 30.83
C ASN A 4 -2.57 6.14 30.17
N SER A 5 -3.12 6.76 29.13
CA SER A 5 -4.02 6.08 28.23
C SER A 5 -3.18 5.33 27.19
N LEU A 6 -2.94 4.06 27.48
CA LEU A 6 -2.52 3.09 26.47
C LEU A 6 -3.47 3.16 25.29
N LEU A 7 -2.93 3.52 24.13
CA LEU A 7 -3.60 3.38 22.84
C LEU A 7 -3.79 1.89 22.56
N CYS A 8 -4.84 1.34 23.12
CA CYS A 8 -5.36 0.04 22.76
C CYS A 8 -5.81 0.09 21.30
N GLY A 9 -5.32 -0.82 20.48
CA GLY A 9 -5.70 -0.95 19.08
C GLY A 9 -7.20 -0.77 18.89
N LYS A 10 -7.59 0.18 18.07
CA LYS A 10 -9.00 0.44 17.77
C LYS A 10 -9.58 -0.82 17.13
N LYS A 11 -10.31 -1.61 17.89
CA LYS A 11 -11.27 -2.54 17.32
C LYS A 11 -12.17 -1.70 16.40
N MET A 12 -12.30 -2.15 15.16
CA MET A 12 -13.17 -1.55 14.15
C MET A 12 -14.52 -1.18 14.77
N SER A 13 -14.78 0.11 14.85
CA SER A 13 -16.06 0.59 15.37
C SER A 13 -17.17 0.27 14.36
N ALA A 14 -18.38 0.08 14.83
CA ALA A 14 -19.56 -0.03 13.97
C ALA A 14 -19.65 1.18 13.01
N LEU A 15 -19.19 2.36 13.45
CA LEU A 15 -19.16 3.62 12.70
C LEU A 15 -18.28 3.56 11.45
N ASP A 16 -17.13 2.87 11.49
CA ASP A 16 -16.25 2.76 10.31
C ASP A 16 -16.86 1.87 9.23
N ARG A 17 -17.58 0.81 9.64
CA ARG A 17 -18.33 -0.04 8.71
C ARG A 17 -19.49 0.69 8.05
N ASP A 18 -20.17 1.54 8.81
CA ASP A 18 -21.31 2.30 8.31
C ASP A 18 -20.88 3.34 7.29
N PHE A 19 -19.73 4.02 7.50
CA PHE A 19 -19.18 4.98 6.55
C PHE A 19 -18.99 4.38 5.15
N PHE A 20 -18.26 3.26 5.02
CA PHE A 20 -18.04 2.64 3.72
C PHE A 20 -19.31 2.04 3.13
N ARG A 21 -20.21 1.51 3.94
CA ARG A 21 -21.51 1.00 3.50
C ARG A 21 -22.38 2.09 2.90
N GLU A 22 -22.37 3.29 3.47
CA GLU A 22 -23.11 4.43 2.91
C GLU A 22 -22.56 4.85 1.54
N LEU A 23 -21.26 4.66 1.28
CA LEU A 23 -20.66 4.96 -0.01
C LEU A 23 -21.03 3.95 -1.11
N GLU A 24 -21.51 2.74 -0.76
CA GLU A 24 -21.89 1.72 -1.74
C GLU A 24 -23.04 2.17 -2.66
N ASP A 25 -23.90 3.06 -2.17
CA ASP A 25 -25.06 3.60 -2.92
C ASP A 25 -24.73 4.91 -3.65
N SER A 26 -23.47 5.36 -3.64
CA SER A 26 -23.03 6.58 -4.31
C SER A 26 -22.89 6.39 -5.82
N GLU A 27 -23.09 7.47 -6.55
CA GLU A 27 -23.00 7.48 -8.01
C GLU A 27 -21.60 7.91 -8.49
N PRO A 28 -21.17 7.49 -9.70
CA PRO A 28 -19.91 7.96 -10.27
C PRO A 28 -19.85 9.49 -10.34
N GLY A 29 -18.79 10.06 -9.74
CA GLY A 29 -18.58 11.51 -9.64
C GLY A 29 -18.92 12.10 -8.28
N ASP A 30 -19.62 11.36 -7.41
CA ASP A 30 -19.79 11.76 -6.01
C ASP A 30 -18.43 11.84 -5.31
N GLN A 31 -18.27 12.79 -4.39
CA GLN A 31 -16.99 13.08 -3.77
C GLN A 31 -17.08 13.01 -2.24
N VAL A 32 -16.03 12.44 -1.67
CA VAL A 32 -15.79 12.44 -0.22
C VAL A 32 -14.45 13.13 0.05
N PRO A 33 -14.36 14.07 1.01
CA PRO A 33 -13.09 14.67 1.38
C PRO A 33 -12.10 13.59 1.86
N PHE A 34 -10.86 13.64 1.35
CA PHE A 34 -9.82 12.69 1.77
C PHE A 34 -9.62 12.67 3.28
N LYS A 35 -9.65 13.85 3.91
CA LYS A 35 -9.50 13.98 5.36
C LYS A 35 -10.57 13.21 6.14
N GLU A 36 -11.78 13.15 5.61
CA GLU A 36 -12.86 12.35 6.19
C GLU A 36 -12.63 10.86 5.95
N LEU A 37 -12.32 10.46 4.72
CA LEU A 37 -12.07 9.05 4.38
C LEU A 37 -10.94 8.46 5.22
N VAL A 38 -9.83 9.18 5.40
CA VAL A 38 -8.67 8.67 6.14
C VAL A 38 -8.97 8.40 7.62
N GLU A 39 -9.92 9.12 8.21
CA GLU A 39 -10.36 8.86 9.60
C GLU A 39 -11.08 7.51 9.74
N HIS A 40 -11.67 7.01 8.65
CA HIS A 40 -12.39 5.74 8.60
C HIS A 40 -11.57 4.60 7.98
N LEU A 41 -10.36 4.85 7.46
CA LEU A 41 -9.50 3.80 6.96
C LEU A 41 -9.20 2.76 8.04
N ARG A 42 -9.27 1.52 7.63
CA ARG A 42 -9.17 0.36 8.53
C ARG A 42 -7.73 -0.10 8.67
N PHE A 43 -6.94 0.69 9.38
CA PHE A 43 -5.62 0.25 9.80
C PHE A 43 -5.74 -0.94 10.76
N ASN A 44 -4.85 -1.92 10.61
CA ASN A 44 -4.82 -3.07 11.50
C ASN A 44 -4.37 -2.69 12.93
N ASP A 45 -4.24 -3.66 13.83
CA ASP A 45 -3.85 -3.43 15.22
C ASP A 45 -2.44 -2.80 15.37
N ALA A 46 -1.59 -2.97 14.37
CA ALA A 46 -0.28 -2.31 14.30
C ALA A 46 -0.33 -0.90 13.68
N GLY A 47 -1.52 -0.40 13.33
CA GLY A 47 -1.69 0.89 12.67
C GLY A 47 -1.29 0.89 11.20
N LEU A 48 -1.35 -0.26 10.53
CA LEU A 48 -0.90 -0.45 9.15
C LEU A 48 -2.04 -0.86 8.22
N VAL A 49 -1.94 -0.42 6.98
CA VAL A 49 -2.79 -0.85 5.86
C VAL A 49 -1.92 -1.42 4.75
N PRO A 50 -2.32 -2.54 4.10
CA PRO A 50 -1.59 -3.07 2.96
C PRO A 50 -1.77 -2.19 1.74
N VAL A 51 -0.69 -2.04 0.98
CA VAL A 51 -0.64 -1.20 -0.21
C VAL A 51 -0.06 -1.99 -1.37
N ILE A 52 -0.81 -2.07 -2.46
CA ILE A 52 -0.37 -2.66 -3.71
C ILE A 52 0.22 -1.53 -4.58
N ALA A 53 1.44 -1.71 -5.08
CA ALA A 53 2.02 -0.88 -6.11
C ALA A 53 1.89 -1.60 -7.46
N GLN A 54 1.22 -0.94 -8.40
CA GLN A 54 0.97 -1.44 -9.75
C GLN A 54 1.58 -0.48 -10.77
N ASP A 55 2.27 -1.03 -11.76
CA ASP A 55 2.81 -0.22 -12.85
C ASP A 55 1.66 0.38 -13.67
N VAL A 56 1.65 1.71 -13.84
CA VAL A 56 0.57 2.41 -14.54
C VAL A 56 0.55 2.12 -16.04
N GLU A 57 1.68 1.79 -16.64
CA GLU A 57 1.82 1.56 -18.07
C GLU A 57 1.54 0.11 -18.46
N THR A 58 2.07 -0.83 -17.71
CA THR A 58 1.98 -2.27 -18.02
C THR A 58 0.84 -2.98 -17.29
N GLY A 59 0.34 -2.40 -16.19
CA GLY A 59 -0.60 -3.07 -15.29
C GLY A 59 0.04 -4.13 -14.41
N THR A 60 1.35 -4.33 -14.49
CA THR A 60 2.06 -5.30 -13.64
C THR A 60 1.93 -4.95 -12.17
N VAL A 61 1.53 -5.89 -11.35
CA VAL A 61 1.60 -5.75 -9.89
C VAL A 61 3.06 -5.88 -9.47
N LEU A 62 3.63 -4.79 -8.97
CA LEU A 62 5.07 -4.70 -8.68
C LEU A 62 5.41 -5.27 -7.31
N MET A 63 4.65 -4.90 -6.29
CA MET A 63 4.89 -5.29 -4.92
C MET A 63 3.66 -5.04 -4.04
N LEU A 64 3.66 -5.64 -2.87
CA LEU A 64 2.80 -5.28 -1.75
C LEU A 64 3.68 -4.90 -0.56
N ALA A 65 3.37 -3.78 0.08
CA ALA A 65 4.02 -3.32 1.30
C ALA A 65 2.99 -2.68 2.23
N TRP A 66 3.43 -2.00 3.27
CA TRP A 66 2.57 -1.48 4.32
C TRP A 66 2.78 0.02 4.50
N MET A 67 1.71 0.72 4.84
CA MET A 67 1.75 2.12 5.24
C MET A 67 1.06 2.28 6.59
N ASN A 68 1.65 3.10 7.47
CA ASN A 68 0.90 3.75 8.52
C ASN A 68 0.29 5.06 7.96
N ARG A 69 -0.47 5.77 8.78
CA ARG A 69 -1.08 7.04 8.37
C ARG A 69 -0.05 8.07 7.89
N VAL A 70 1.08 8.20 8.60
CA VAL A 70 2.15 9.13 8.23
C VAL A 70 2.75 8.79 6.88
N ALA A 71 3.01 7.50 6.59
CA ALA A 71 3.51 7.05 5.30
C ALA A 71 2.55 7.39 4.16
N LEU A 72 1.25 7.20 4.37
CA LEU A 72 0.21 7.56 3.39
C LEU A 72 0.18 9.07 3.14
N GLU A 73 0.20 9.88 4.19
CA GLU A 73 0.20 11.33 4.08
C GLU A 73 1.48 11.86 3.38
N GLN A 74 2.64 11.29 3.69
CA GLN A 74 3.89 11.64 2.99
C GLN A 74 3.86 11.23 1.52
N THR A 75 3.33 10.06 1.20
CA THR A 75 3.16 9.63 -0.20
C THR A 75 2.33 10.63 -0.99
N ILE A 76 1.23 11.10 -0.43
CA ILE A 76 0.35 12.08 -1.06
C ILE A 76 1.04 13.44 -1.21
N SER A 77 1.73 13.91 -0.18
CA SER A 77 2.37 15.23 -0.19
C SER A 77 3.59 15.30 -1.08
N THR A 78 4.36 14.22 -1.20
CA THR A 78 5.59 14.19 -2.01
C THR A 78 5.37 13.69 -3.44
N GLY A 79 4.33 12.88 -3.67
CA GLY A 79 4.11 12.19 -4.95
C GLY A 79 5.00 10.96 -5.15
N PHE A 80 5.75 10.54 -4.13
CA PHE A 80 6.61 9.35 -4.15
C PHE A 80 6.18 8.35 -3.08
N MET A 81 6.21 7.05 -3.42
CA MET A 81 5.80 6.00 -2.51
C MET A 81 6.70 5.95 -1.28
N THR A 82 6.12 6.18 -0.12
CA THR A 82 6.72 6.03 1.19
C THR A 82 5.94 4.96 1.95
N TYR A 83 6.65 3.95 2.42
CA TYR A 83 6.09 2.81 3.14
C TYR A 83 6.50 2.83 4.61
N TRP A 84 5.89 1.96 5.38
CA TRP A 84 6.36 1.60 6.71
C TRP A 84 7.11 0.27 6.66
N SER A 85 8.38 0.29 7.04
CA SER A 85 9.18 -0.93 7.17
C SER A 85 8.87 -1.62 8.50
N ARG A 86 8.21 -2.78 8.44
CA ARG A 86 7.87 -3.56 9.63
C ARG A 86 9.10 -4.11 10.34
N SER A 87 10.09 -4.56 9.59
CA SER A 87 11.34 -5.10 10.15
C SER A 87 12.20 -4.05 10.82
N ARG A 88 12.26 -2.84 10.24
CA ARG A 88 13.07 -1.72 10.76
C ARG A 88 12.31 -0.76 11.65
N GLN A 89 10.97 -0.89 11.72
CA GLN A 89 10.08 -0.02 12.48
C GLN A 89 10.29 1.46 12.18
N LYS A 90 10.35 1.80 10.89
CA LYS A 90 10.51 3.19 10.42
C LYS A 90 9.89 3.43 9.05
N LEU A 91 9.72 4.70 8.72
CA LEU A 91 9.33 5.13 7.37
C LEU A 91 10.44 4.75 6.38
N TRP A 92 10.00 4.37 5.18
CA TRP A 92 10.87 3.96 4.10
C TRP A 92 10.41 4.58 2.78
N LEU A 93 11.17 5.57 2.31
CA LEU A 93 11.00 6.10 0.96
C LEU A 93 11.54 5.08 -0.04
N LYS A 94 10.66 4.53 -0.87
CA LYS A 94 11.04 3.56 -1.90
C LYS A 94 12.03 4.18 -2.86
N GLY A 95 13.23 3.59 -2.98
CA GLY A 95 14.29 4.09 -3.83
C GLY A 95 15.27 5.05 -3.17
N GLU A 96 15.15 5.36 -1.89
CA GLU A 96 16.05 6.29 -1.20
C GLU A 96 17.54 5.89 -1.27
N THR A 97 17.82 4.60 -1.32
CA THR A 97 19.20 4.05 -1.43
C THR A 97 19.50 3.61 -2.87
N SER A 98 18.57 2.93 -3.54
CA SER A 98 18.78 2.35 -4.88
C SER A 98 18.57 3.34 -6.02
N GLY A 99 17.89 4.44 -5.80
CA GLY A 99 17.41 5.35 -6.85
C GLY A 99 16.18 4.82 -7.61
N HIS A 100 15.65 3.66 -7.26
CA HIS A 100 14.49 3.04 -7.89
C HIS A 100 13.18 3.53 -7.29
N TYR A 101 12.89 4.81 -7.50
CA TYR A 101 11.71 5.49 -6.99
C TYR A 101 10.42 5.02 -7.67
N GLN A 102 9.32 5.21 -6.98
CA GLN A 102 7.97 5.02 -7.49
C GLN A 102 7.21 6.35 -7.42
N SER A 103 7.02 6.99 -8.58
CA SER A 103 6.19 8.20 -8.66
C SER A 103 4.72 7.84 -8.77
N VAL A 104 3.92 8.41 -7.89
CA VAL A 104 2.48 8.11 -7.79
C VAL A 104 1.72 8.78 -8.92
N GLN A 105 0.90 7.99 -9.63
CA GLN A 105 -0.01 8.48 -10.67
C GLN A 105 -1.46 8.51 -10.19
N SER A 106 -1.86 7.51 -9.39
CA SER A 106 -3.18 7.48 -8.75
C SER A 106 -3.16 6.64 -7.49
N ILE A 107 -4.06 6.97 -6.57
CA ILE A 107 -4.29 6.23 -5.34
C ILE A 107 -5.78 5.91 -5.27
N SER A 108 -6.11 4.65 -5.00
CA SER A 108 -7.48 4.18 -4.80
C SER A 108 -7.57 3.39 -3.51
N PHE A 109 -8.72 3.46 -2.88
CA PHE A 109 -9.04 2.70 -1.67
C PHE A 109 -10.08 1.64 -2.02
N ASP A 110 -10.02 0.50 -1.38
CA ASP A 110 -11.00 -0.54 -1.66
C ASP A 110 -12.35 -0.28 -0.98
N CYS A 111 -13.32 -1.14 -1.25
CA CYS A 111 -14.72 -0.91 -0.90
C CYS A 111 -14.99 -0.84 0.62
N ASP A 112 -14.13 -1.38 1.45
CA ASP A 112 -14.27 -1.37 2.90
C ASP A 112 -13.09 -0.68 3.63
N GLY A 113 -12.22 -0.03 2.88
CA GLY A 113 -11.16 0.83 3.40
C GLY A 113 -10.03 0.10 4.11
N ASP A 114 -9.76 -1.15 3.78
CA ASP A 114 -8.70 -1.95 4.41
C ASP A 114 -7.52 -2.28 3.49
N ALA A 115 -7.54 -1.82 2.25
CA ALA A 115 -6.45 -1.94 1.29
C ALA A 115 -6.34 -0.70 0.39
N VAL A 116 -5.13 -0.42 -0.05
CA VAL A 116 -4.82 0.72 -0.93
C VAL A 116 -4.16 0.22 -2.20
N LEU A 117 -4.59 0.75 -3.34
CA LEU A 117 -3.98 0.52 -4.64
C LEU A 117 -3.33 1.82 -5.13
N CYS A 118 -2.02 1.79 -5.34
CA CYS A 118 -1.28 2.89 -5.94
C CYS A 118 -0.80 2.49 -7.33
N LYS A 119 -1.21 3.22 -8.34
CA LYS A 119 -0.62 3.12 -9.68
C LYS A 119 0.57 4.07 -9.76
N VAL A 120 1.71 3.52 -10.15
CA VAL A 120 3.00 4.23 -10.09
C VAL A 120 3.76 4.09 -11.40
N ARG A 121 4.69 5.02 -11.64
CA ARG A 121 5.78 4.82 -12.59
C ARG A 121 6.99 4.34 -11.80
N GLN A 122 7.44 3.12 -12.12
CA GLN A 122 8.60 2.51 -11.49
C GLN A 122 9.87 2.92 -12.24
N GLN A 123 10.79 3.52 -11.53
CA GLN A 123 12.15 3.74 -12.01
C GLN A 123 13.02 2.54 -11.61
N GLY A 124 13.58 1.84 -12.58
CA GLY A 124 14.38 0.65 -12.33
C GLY A 124 13.58 -0.54 -11.81
N SER A 125 14.21 -1.37 -11.01
CA SER A 125 13.60 -2.58 -10.44
C SER A 125 12.81 -2.29 -9.19
N ALA A 126 11.60 -2.83 -9.07
CA ALA A 126 10.80 -2.71 -7.86
C ALA A 126 11.33 -3.60 -6.72
N CYS A 127 11.80 -4.80 -7.05
CA CYS A 127 12.30 -5.77 -6.09
C CYS A 127 13.76 -5.50 -5.71
N HIS A 128 14.10 -5.68 -4.42
CA HIS A 128 15.49 -5.59 -3.94
C HIS A 128 16.43 -6.62 -4.57
N THR A 129 15.88 -7.71 -5.14
CA THR A 129 16.63 -8.71 -5.88
C THR A 129 17.09 -8.25 -7.27
N GLY A 130 16.70 -7.03 -7.69
CA GLY A 130 16.93 -6.51 -9.04
C GLY A 130 15.93 -6.98 -10.08
N ARG A 131 14.85 -7.64 -9.67
CA ARG A 131 13.76 -8.03 -10.57
C ARG A 131 12.73 -6.92 -10.71
N ASN A 132 12.03 -6.94 -11.85
CA ASN A 132 11.02 -5.93 -12.17
C ASN A 132 9.90 -5.86 -11.12
N ASP A 133 9.47 -7.01 -10.61
CA ASP A 133 8.47 -7.12 -9.54
C ASP A 133 8.87 -8.14 -8.48
N CYS A 134 8.15 -8.14 -7.37
CA CYS A 134 8.43 -9.04 -6.25
C CYS A 134 7.81 -10.44 -6.41
N PHE A 135 6.92 -10.64 -7.39
CA PHE A 135 6.13 -11.86 -7.55
C PHE A 135 6.73 -12.80 -8.62
N TYR A 136 7.99 -13.13 -8.46
CA TYR A 136 8.74 -13.96 -9.42
C TYR A 136 8.84 -15.44 -9.03
N LEU A 137 8.18 -15.84 -7.97
CA LEU A 137 8.07 -17.21 -7.50
C LEU A 137 6.74 -17.80 -7.97
N GLY A 138 6.70 -18.40 -9.15
CA GLY A 138 5.49 -18.92 -9.76
C GLY A 138 5.20 -20.36 -9.36
N LEU A 139 4.00 -20.62 -8.84
CA LEU A 139 3.54 -21.97 -8.52
C LEU A 139 2.95 -22.66 -9.75
N ASP A 140 3.49 -23.82 -10.10
CA ASP A 140 2.84 -24.78 -10.99
C ASP A 140 1.91 -25.67 -10.14
N MET A 141 0.60 -25.47 -10.32
CA MET A 141 -0.39 -26.16 -9.50
C MET A 141 -0.52 -27.64 -9.82
N ASP A 142 -0.19 -28.07 -11.05
CA ASP A 142 -0.26 -29.48 -11.46
C ASP A 142 0.90 -30.28 -10.90
N ARG A 143 2.09 -29.66 -10.87
CA ARG A 143 3.33 -30.28 -10.41
C ARG A 143 3.69 -29.99 -8.96
N GLU A 144 2.97 -29.06 -8.34
CA GLU A 144 3.27 -28.58 -6.98
C GLU A 144 4.73 -28.12 -6.82
N THR A 145 5.26 -27.44 -7.86
CA THR A 145 6.60 -26.89 -7.89
C THR A 145 6.60 -25.39 -8.06
N VAL A 146 7.62 -24.72 -7.55
CA VAL A 146 7.80 -23.27 -7.71
C VAL A 146 8.91 -23.00 -8.70
N THR A 147 8.59 -22.19 -9.70
CA THR A 147 9.51 -21.78 -10.76
C THR A 147 9.90 -20.32 -10.59
N ILE A 148 11.18 -20.01 -10.83
CA ILE A 148 11.66 -18.63 -10.91
C ILE A 148 11.28 -18.07 -12.29
N THR A 149 10.38 -17.08 -12.32
CA THR A 149 9.75 -16.62 -13.57
C THR A 149 10.46 -15.46 -14.25
N SER A 150 11.40 -14.78 -13.56
CA SER A 150 12.14 -13.66 -14.13
C SER A 150 13.59 -13.62 -13.69
N LYS A 151 14.42 -13.00 -14.52
CA LYS A 151 15.83 -12.74 -14.21
C LYS A 151 16.00 -11.43 -13.43
N ARG A 152 17.11 -11.32 -12.71
CA ARG A 152 17.57 -10.01 -12.22
C ARG A 152 17.91 -9.14 -13.42
N ALA A 153 17.64 -7.83 -13.31
CA ALA A 153 18.09 -6.89 -14.32
C ALA A 153 19.63 -6.90 -14.37
N SER A 154 20.18 -6.81 -15.58
CA SER A 154 21.61 -6.61 -15.78
C SER A 154 22.01 -5.23 -15.26
N ASN A 155 23.07 -5.16 -14.47
CA ASN A 155 23.67 -3.90 -14.03
C ASN A 155 24.35 -3.22 -15.24
#